data_886441dae62474075ff44242e1b5b6c7
#
_entry.id   886441dae62474075ff44242e1b5b6c7
#
_cell.length_a   1.000
_cell.length_b   1.000
_cell.length_c   1.000
_cell.angle_alpha   90.00
_cell.angle_beta   90.00
_cell.angle_gamma   90.00
#
_symmetry.space_group_name_H-M   'P 1'
#
loop_
_entity.id
_entity.type
_entity.pdbx_description
1 polymer ?
#
loop_
_entity_poly.entity_id
_entity_poly.type
_entity_poly.pdbx_seq_one_letter_code
_entity_poly.pdbx_strand_id
1 'polypeptide(L)'
;MILALNIGNSNITFGGYTPDGKLVFSSRLFADTALSSDELLYKIVNMLALYGAEPQQITAVIFSSVVPALTPRLREALRKMCECQIMEVGPGLKSGVRIRMDNPAQLGGELLCAIVGALQRCTPPCVVVNFDTATTLLAVDSTGALVGGSILPGPQCSLSALVRNTAQLPQVELEARPRRLLGANTADCLHSGIVYLSLIHI
;
A
#
# COMPACT_ATOMS: atom_id res chain seq x y z
N MET A 1 -16.13 10.88 11.40
CA MET A 1 -15.11 10.68 10.34
C MET A 1 -14.70 9.20 10.32
N ILE A 2 -14.44 8.62 9.15
CA ILE A 2 -13.91 7.26 9.01
C ILE A 2 -12.41 7.36 8.85
N LEU A 3 -11.64 6.61 9.62
CA LEU A 3 -10.18 6.52 9.51
C LEU A 3 -9.81 5.21 8.77
N ALA A 4 -9.12 5.34 7.64
CA ALA A 4 -8.60 4.21 6.87
C ALA A 4 -7.08 4.14 7.00
N LEU A 5 -6.53 2.94 7.28
CA LEU A 5 -5.08 2.73 7.39
C LEU A 5 -4.64 1.56 6.49
N ASN A 6 -3.48 1.73 5.86
CA ASN A 6 -2.78 0.64 5.17
C ASN A 6 -1.37 0.49 5.72
N ILE A 7 -1.07 -0.68 6.29
CA ILE A 7 0.23 -1.00 6.87
C ILE A 7 0.99 -1.86 5.86
N GLY A 8 1.80 -1.17 5.05
CA GLY A 8 2.74 -1.78 4.13
C GLY A 8 4.09 -2.07 4.79
N ASN A 9 4.97 -2.76 4.07
CA ASN A 9 6.31 -3.11 4.57
C ASN A 9 7.20 -1.89 4.84
N SER A 10 7.04 -0.81 4.07
CA SER A 10 7.86 0.39 4.18
C SER A 10 7.13 1.54 4.88
N ASN A 11 5.82 1.62 4.72
CA ASN A 11 5.02 2.76 5.18
C ASN A 11 3.69 2.33 5.78
N ILE A 12 3.23 3.12 6.76
CA ILE A 12 1.86 3.14 7.22
C ILE A 12 1.20 4.37 6.58
N THR A 13 0.27 4.15 5.66
CA THR A 13 -0.51 5.23 5.06
C THR A 13 -1.87 5.29 5.72
N PHE A 14 -2.36 6.47 6.04
CA PHE A 14 -3.69 6.64 6.57
C PHE A 14 -4.36 7.89 6.04
N GLY A 15 -5.68 7.85 5.99
CA GLY A 15 -6.51 8.95 5.54
C GLY A 15 -7.80 9.05 6.33
N GLY A 16 -8.24 10.29 6.56
CA GLY A 16 -9.54 10.59 7.10
C GLY A 16 -10.55 10.80 5.98
N TYR A 17 -11.74 10.19 6.13
CA TYR A 17 -12.83 10.30 5.18
C TYR A 17 -14.10 10.78 5.88
N THR A 18 -14.89 11.59 5.19
CA THR A 18 -16.26 11.89 5.60
C THR A 18 -17.15 10.65 5.48
N PRO A 19 -18.30 10.58 6.13
CA PRO A 19 -19.23 9.45 6.02
C PRO A 19 -19.69 9.16 4.57
N ASP A 20 -19.74 10.17 3.71
CA ASP A 20 -20.05 10.07 2.29
C ASP A 20 -18.84 9.68 1.42
N GLY A 21 -17.68 9.35 2.04
CA GLY A 21 -16.51 8.82 1.36
C GLY A 21 -15.55 9.85 0.76
N LYS A 22 -15.72 11.14 1.05
CA LYS A 22 -14.82 12.19 0.58
C LYS A 22 -13.54 12.22 1.44
N LEU A 23 -12.37 12.20 0.78
CA LEU A 23 -11.08 12.32 1.45
C LEU A 23 -10.92 13.71 2.08
N VAL A 24 -10.65 13.75 3.37
CA VAL A 24 -10.38 14.97 4.16
C VAL A 24 -8.88 15.23 4.22
N PHE A 25 -8.10 14.21 4.57
CA PHE A 25 -6.63 14.26 4.58
C PHE A 25 -6.04 12.89 4.28
N SER A 26 -4.79 12.88 3.83
CA SER A 26 -3.97 11.69 3.71
C SER A 26 -2.58 11.94 4.27
N SER A 27 -2.02 10.96 4.94
CA SER A 27 -0.70 11.06 5.54
C SER A 27 0.04 9.72 5.53
N ARG A 28 1.35 9.77 5.80
CA ARG A 28 2.22 8.60 5.77
C ARG A 28 3.23 8.66 6.91
N LEU A 29 3.41 7.51 7.56
CA LEU A 29 4.47 7.27 8.54
C LEU A 29 5.37 6.14 8.03
N PHE A 30 6.62 6.10 8.48
CA PHE A 30 7.49 4.96 8.27
C PHE A 30 6.99 3.75 9.08
N ALA A 31 6.97 2.56 8.45
CA ALA A 31 6.57 1.32 9.10
C ALA A 31 7.76 0.76 9.90
N ASP A 32 7.88 1.18 11.15
CA ASP A 32 8.88 0.68 12.08
C ASP A 32 8.30 -0.47 12.90
N THR A 33 8.81 -1.68 12.68
CA THR A 33 8.35 -2.89 13.37
C THR A 33 8.74 -2.94 14.85
N ALA A 34 9.60 -2.04 15.33
CA ALA A 34 9.98 -1.95 16.73
C ALA A 34 8.96 -1.17 17.59
N LEU A 35 8.09 -0.35 16.97
CA LEU A 35 7.11 0.47 17.69
C LEU A 35 6.18 -0.34 18.57
N SER A 36 5.99 0.11 19.81
CA SER A 36 4.97 -0.38 20.73
C SER A 36 3.55 0.12 20.33
N SER A 37 2.52 -0.44 20.95
CA SER A 37 1.15 0.03 20.76
C SER A 37 0.97 1.50 21.19
N ASP A 38 1.63 1.93 22.25
CA ASP A 38 1.52 3.30 22.77
C ASP A 38 2.26 4.32 21.87
N GLU A 39 3.41 3.96 21.29
CA GLU A 39 4.09 4.79 20.31
C GLU A 39 3.28 4.93 19.01
N LEU A 40 2.64 3.84 18.55
CA LEU A 40 1.71 3.91 17.42
C LEU A 40 0.53 4.81 17.73
N LEU A 41 -0.08 4.67 18.91
CA LEU A 41 -1.17 5.52 19.38
C LEU A 41 -0.74 7.01 19.36
N TYR A 42 0.39 7.31 19.98
CA TYR A 42 0.93 8.67 20.03
C TYR A 42 1.14 9.26 18.63
N LYS A 43 1.75 8.48 17.71
CA LYS A 43 1.96 8.92 16.33
C LYS A 43 0.65 9.18 15.60
N ILE A 44 -0.34 8.29 15.71
CA ILE A 44 -1.63 8.43 15.04
C ILE A 44 -2.38 9.66 15.58
N VAL A 45 -2.45 9.84 16.90
CA VAL A 45 -3.12 11.00 17.51
C VAL A 45 -2.48 12.32 17.11
N ASN A 46 -1.15 12.40 17.13
CA ASN A 46 -0.45 13.61 16.68
C ASN A 46 -0.69 13.89 15.19
N MET A 47 -0.74 12.86 14.35
CA MET A 47 -1.05 13.07 12.94
C MET A 47 -2.49 13.55 12.73
N LEU A 48 -3.45 13.03 13.48
CA LEU A 48 -4.83 13.55 13.45
C LEU A 48 -4.85 15.04 13.82
N ALA A 49 -4.15 15.42 14.90
CA ALA A 49 -4.06 16.80 15.35
C ALA A 49 -3.46 17.76 14.31
N LEU A 50 -2.45 17.31 13.53
CA LEU A 50 -1.87 18.12 12.43
C LEU A 50 -2.91 18.48 11.35
N TYR A 51 -3.95 17.67 11.20
CA TYR A 51 -5.04 17.91 10.25
C TYR A 51 -6.31 18.47 10.92
N GLY A 52 -6.21 18.92 12.17
CA GLY A 52 -7.33 19.47 12.92
C GLY A 52 -8.41 18.44 13.26
N ALA A 53 -8.04 17.16 13.32
CA ALA A 53 -8.94 16.06 13.65
C ALA A 53 -8.63 15.53 15.06
N GLU A 54 -9.68 15.10 15.78
CA GLU A 54 -9.58 14.54 17.11
C GLU A 54 -10.07 13.10 17.16
N PRO A 55 -9.51 12.23 18.04
CA PRO A 55 -9.95 10.85 18.20
C PRO A 55 -11.46 10.69 18.39
N GLN A 56 -12.11 11.60 19.11
CA GLN A 56 -13.55 11.58 19.39
C GLN A 56 -14.42 11.76 18.13
N GLN A 57 -13.86 12.33 17.07
CA GLN A 57 -14.54 12.50 15.78
C GLN A 57 -14.52 11.24 14.92
N ILE A 58 -13.71 10.22 15.30
CA ILE A 58 -13.62 8.96 14.58
C ILE A 58 -14.82 8.07 14.91
N THR A 59 -15.65 7.80 13.92
CA THR A 59 -16.86 6.98 14.06
C THR A 59 -16.66 5.52 13.62
N ALA A 60 -15.64 5.26 12.81
CA ALA A 60 -15.22 3.91 12.39
C ALA A 60 -13.76 3.92 11.94
N VAL A 61 -13.11 2.79 12.09
CA VAL A 61 -11.76 2.55 11.58
C VAL A 61 -11.77 1.32 10.68
N ILE A 62 -11.14 1.42 9.52
CA ILE A 62 -10.84 0.28 8.64
C ILE A 62 -9.33 0.23 8.40
N PHE A 63 -8.74 -0.95 8.51
CA PHE A 63 -7.31 -1.08 8.21
C PHE A 63 -6.98 -2.38 7.47
N SER A 64 -5.93 -2.31 6.64
CA SER A 64 -5.25 -3.44 6.03
C SER A 64 -3.82 -3.52 6.54
N SER A 65 -3.28 -4.72 6.69
CA SER A 65 -1.88 -4.91 7.10
C SER A 65 -1.25 -6.10 6.42
N VAL A 66 -0.04 -5.89 5.90
CA VAL A 66 0.85 -6.96 5.40
C VAL A 66 2.06 -7.17 6.33
N VAL A 67 2.04 -6.57 7.53
CA VAL A 67 3.12 -6.63 8.51
C VAL A 67 2.63 -7.30 9.80
N PRO A 68 2.79 -8.64 9.96
CA PRO A 68 2.26 -9.39 11.10
C PRO A 68 2.74 -8.87 12.45
N ALA A 69 3.97 -8.34 12.53
CA ALA A 69 4.53 -7.80 13.78
C ALA A 69 3.85 -6.52 14.26
N LEU A 70 3.32 -5.69 13.35
CA LEU A 70 2.64 -4.44 13.68
C LEU A 70 1.13 -4.59 13.88
N THR A 71 0.50 -5.57 13.24
CA THR A 71 -0.95 -5.74 13.23
C THR A 71 -1.57 -5.81 14.64
N PRO A 72 -1.08 -6.65 15.58
CA PRO A 72 -1.65 -6.70 16.92
C PRO A 72 -1.46 -5.38 17.70
N ARG A 73 -0.29 -4.75 17.57
CA ARG A 73 0.03 -3.49 18.24
C ARG A 73 -0.83 -2.33 17.72
N LEU A 74 -1.04 -2.29 16.39
CA LEU A 74 -1.95 -1.31 15.81
C LEU A 74 -3.38 -1.51 16.30
N ARG A 75 -3.87 -2.74 16.32
CA ARG A 75 -5.23 -3.05 16.81
C ARG A 75 -5.41 -2.61 18.26
N GLU A 76 -4.39 -2.81 19.12
CA GLU A 76 -4.38 -2.35 20.49
C GLU A 76 -4.37 -0.81 20.57
N ALA A 77 -3.51 -0.14 19.80
CA ALA A 77 -3.45 1.32 19.73
C ALA A 77 -4.78 1.93 19.30
N LEU A 78 -5.43 1.37 18.29
CA LEU A 78 -6.73 1.83 17.79
C LEU A 78 -7.84 1.63 18.84
N ARG A 79 -7.84 0.52 19.59
CA ARG A 79 -8.80 0.29 20.69
C ARG A 79 -8.62 1.27 21.85
N LYS A 80 -7.38 1.68 22.14
CA LYS A 80 -7.10 2.73 23.14
C LYS A 80 -7.50 4.12 22.63
N MET A 81 -7.47 4.33 21.30
CA MET A 81 -7.76 5.63 20.71
C MET A 81 -9.26 5.97 20.68
N CYS A 82 -10.11 5.02 20.31
CA CYS A 82 -11.54 5.26 20.11
C CYS A 82 -12.38 4.02 20.46
N GLU A 83 -13.57 4.27 20.98
CA GLU A 83 -14.62 3.26 21.25
C GLU A 83 -15.49 3.02 20.00
N CYS A 84 -14.89 3.00 18.81
CA CYS A 84 -15.61 2.86 17.57
C CYS A 84 -15.41 1.46 16.96
N GLN A 85 -16.19 1.14 15.92
CA GLN A 85 -16.01 -0.10 15.19
C GLN A 85 -14.67 -0.10 14.47
N ILE A 86 -13.85 -1.12 14.72
CA ILE A 86 -12.57 -1.35 14.05
C ILE A 86 -12.69 -2.58 13.15
N MET A 87 -12.50 -2.40 11.85
CA MET A 87 -12.58 -3.45 10.84
C MET A 87 -11.19 -3.71 10.25
N GLU A 88 -10.77 -4.96 10.22
CA GLU A 88 -9.55 -5.39 9.52
C GLU A 88 -9.91 -5.99 8.16
N VAL A 89 -9.25 -5.53 7.11
CA VAL A 89 -9.41 -6.09 5.77
C VAL A 89 -8.55 -7.35 5.66
N GLY A 90 -9.19 -8.47 5.47
CA GLY A 90 -8.51 -9.77 5.40
C GLY A 90 -9.40 -10.86 4.79
N PRO A 91 -8.92 -12.11 4.80
CA PRO A 91 -9.66 -13.25 4.30
C PRO A 91 -11.05 -13.37 4.96
N GLY A 92 -12.07 -13.59 4.15
CA GLY A 92 -13.46 -13.72 4.61
C GLY A 92 -14.26 -12.43 4.68
N LEU A 93 -13.63 -11.26 4.49
CA LEU A 93 -14.37 -10.01 4.35
C LEU A 93 -15.22 -10.00 3.07
N LYS A 94 -16.49 -9.68 3.20
CA LYS A 94 -17.40 -9.53 2.05
C LYS A 94 -17.13 -8.19 1.34
N SER A 95 -16.16 -8.19 0.43
CA SER A 95 -15.74 -7.00 -0.34
C SER A 95 -16.60 -6.71 -1.57
N GLY A 96 -17.47 -7.64 -1.95
CA GLY A 96 -18.21 -7.59 -3.22
C GLY A 96 -17.41 -8.07 -4.44
N VAL A 97 -16.10 -8.28 -4.32
CA VAL A 97 -15.26 -8.81 -5.41
C VAL A 97 -15.23 -10.33 -5.35
N ARG A 98 -15.50 -10.97 -6.47
CA ARG A 98 -15.29 -12.42 -6.63
C ARG A 98 -13.84 -12.70 -6.92
N ILE A 99 -13.24 -13.63 -6.15
CA ILE A 99 -11.84 -14.03 -6.30
C ILE A 99 -11.82 -15.43 -6.89
N ARG A 100 -11.30 -15.57 -8.12
CA ARG A 100 -11.17 -16.84 -8.87
C ARG A 100 -9.72 -17.30 -8.92
N MET A 101 -9.02 -17.17 -7.81
CA MET A 101 -7.67 -17.71 -7.62
C MET A 101 -7.77 -19.08 -6.96
N ASP A 102 -6.76 -19.93 -7.14
CA ASP A 102 -6.71 -21.27 -6.54
C ASP A 102 -6.84 -21.22 -5.01
N ASN A 103 -6.25 -20.23 -4.38
CA ASN A 103 -6.38 -19.97 -2.94
C ASN A 103 -6.73 -18.50 -2.66
N PRO A 104 -8.03 -18.16 -2.60
CA PRO A 104 -8.48 -16.80 -2.33
C PRO A 104 -8.00 -16.22 -1.01
N ALA A 105 -7.70 -17.06 -0.01
CA ALA A 105 -7.23 -16.61 1.30
C ALA A 105 -5.79 -16.06 1.28
N GLN A 106 -5.03 -16.31 0.22
CA GLN A 106 -3.69 -15.77 0.03
C GLN A 106 -3.68 -14.34 -0.52
N LEU A 107 -4.83 -13.84 -0.99
CA LEU A 107 -4.92 -12.46 -1.46
C LEU A 107 -4.76 -11.50 -0.27
N GLY A 108 -3.70 -10.69 -0.29
CA GLY A 108 -3.48 -9.67 0.73
C GLY A 108 -4.58 -8.61 0.75
N GLY A 109 -4.93 -8.12 1.95
CA GLY A 109 -5.98 -7.10 2.12
C GLY A 109 -5.72 -5.83 1.33
N GLU A 110 -4.47 -5.41 1.18
CA GLU A 110 -4.07 -4.27 0.37
C GLU A 110 -4.46 -4.44 -1.11
N LEU A 111 -4.16 -5.61 -1.69
CA LEU A 111 -4.51 -5.91 -3.08
C LEU A 111 -6.02 -5.98 -3.28
N LEU A 112 -6.74 -6.53 -2.30
CA LEU A 112 -8.21 -6.52 -2.30
C LEU A 112 -8.75 -5.08 -2.31
N CYS A 113 -8.21 -4.20 -1.46
CA CYS A 113 -8.58 -2.78 -1.44
C CYS A 113 -8.29 -2.08 -2.78
N ALA A 114 -7.15 -2.38 -3.40
CA ALA A 114 -6.79 -1.83 -4.71
C ALA A 114 -7.79 -2.22 -5.79
N ILE A 115 -8.23 -3.50 -5.82
CA ILE A 115 -9.24 -3.98 -6.76
C ILE A 115 -10.60 -3.30 -6.51
N VAL A 116 -11.06 -3.25 -5.26
CA VAL A 116 -12.31 -2.57 -4.89
C VAL A 116 -12.26 -1.10 -5.34
N GLY A 117 -11.16 -0.41 -5.06
CA GLY A 117 -10.96 0.99 -5.46
C GLY A 117 -10.92 1.19 -6.97
N ALA A 118 -10.33 0.26 -7.72
CA ALA A 118 -10.29 0.29 -9.18
C ALA A 118 -11.68 0.10 -9.79
N LEU A 119 -12.45 -0.88 -9.30
CA LEU A 119 -13.81 -1.16 -9.79
C LEU A 119 -14.81 -0.02 -9.52
N GLN A 120 -14.51 0.88 -8.58
CA GLN A 120 -15.29 2.12 -8.38
C GLN A 120 -14.99 3.19 -9.43
N ARG A 121 -13.88 3.06 -10.18
CA ARG A 121 -13.38 4.08 -11.12
C ARG A 121 -13.30 3.60 -12.56
N CYS A 122 -13.19 2.29 -12.77
CA CYS A 122 -12.98 1.67 -14.08
C CYS A 122 -14.00 0.57 -14.32
N THR A 123 -14.52 0.50 -15.53
CA THR A 123 -15.38 -0.61 -15.96
C THR A 123 -14.51 -1.82 -16.31
N PRO A 124 -14.79 -3.04 -15.76
CA PRO A 124 -14.08 -4.25 -16.16
C PRO A 124 -14.41 -4.65 -17.62
N PRO A 125 -13.52 -5.40 -18.32
CA PRO A 125 -12.27 -5.96 -17.79
C PRO A 125 -11.19 -4.90 -17.63
N CYS A 126 -10.31 -5.08 -16.63
CA CYS A 126 -9.21 -4.17 -16.40
C CYS A 126 -8.01 -4.89 -15.75
N VAL A 127 -6.85 -4.25 -15.82
CA VAL A 127 -5.66 -4.64 -15.06
C VAL A 127 -5.40 -3.57 -14.01
N VAL A 128 -5.30 -3.98 -12.77
CA VAL A 128 -4.94 -3.10 -11.64
C VAL A 128 -3.45 -3.25 -11.39
N VAL A 129 -2.73 -2.15 -11.53
CA VAL A 129 -1.29 -2.11 -11.29
C VAL A 129 -1.06 -1.37 -9.98
N ASN A 130 -0.40 -2.03 -9.03
CA ASN A 130 0.00 -1.44 -7.76
C ASN A 130 1.52 -1.35 -7.70
N PHE A 131 2.07 -0.12 -7.61
CA PHE A 131 3.49 0.15 -7.46
C PHE A 131 3.82 0.40 -5.99
N ASP A 132 4.50 -0.56 -5.35
CA ASP A 132 5.00 -0.41 -3.99
C ASP A 132 6.36 -1.13 -3.87
N THR A 133 6.70 -1.67 -2.72
CA THR A 133 7.88 -2.53 -2.49
C THR A 133 7.94 -3.66 -3.52
N ALA A 134 6.80 -4.25 -3.85
CA ALA A 134 6.60 -5.08 -5.03
C ALA A 134 5.67 -4.37 -6.02
N THR A 135 5.91 -4.53 -7.31
CA THR A 135 4.93 -4.16 -8.34
C THR A 135 4.01 -5.36 -8.56
N THR A 136 2.71 -5.16 -8.44
CA THR A 136 1.72 -6.21 -8.68
C THR A 136 0.79 -5.83 -9.82
N LEU A 137 0.48 -6.80 -10.69
CA LEU A 137 -0.51 -6.68 -11.75
C LEU A 137 -1.64 -7.66 -11.44
N LEU A 138 -2.87 -7.17 -11.37
CA LEU A 138 -4.04 -7.96 -11.01
C LEU A 138 -5.04 -7.89 -12.15
N ALA A 139 -5.37 -9.02 -12.74
CA ALA A 139 -6.31 -9.12 -13.85
C ALA A 139 -7.73 -9.31 -13.35
N VAL A 140 -8.63 -8.41 -13.75
CA VAL A 140 -10.06 -8.47 -13.47
C VAL A 140 -10.80 -8.71 -14.77
N ASP A 141 -11.61 -9.77 -14.81
CA ASP A 141 -12.37 -10.16 -15.97
C ASP A 141 -13.61 -9.27 -16.21
N SER A 142 -14.30 -9.47 -17.33
CA SER A 142 -15.50 -8.70 -17.69
C SER A 142 -16.66 -8.85 -16.70
N THR A 143 -16.63 -9.81 -15.80
CA THR A 143 -17.62 -10.00 -14.74
C THR A 143 -17.26 -9.30 -13.43
N GLY A 144 -16.13 -8.59 -13.41
CA GLY A 144 -15.59 -7.94 -12.20
C GLY A 144 -14.90 -8.91 -11.23
N ALA A 145 -14.57 -10.13 -11.67
CA ALA A 145 -13.89 -11.11 -10.85
C ALA A 145 -12.36 -11.01 -11.02
N LEU A 146 -11.61 -11.08 -9.93
CA LEU A 146 -10.17 -11.26 -9.96
C LEU A 146 -9.86 -12.69 -10.45
N VAL A 147 -9.12 -12.80 -11.55
CA VAL A 147 -8.77 -14.08 -12.16
C VAL A 147 -7.32 -14.50 -11.98
N GLY A 148 -6.46 -13.58 -11.57
CA GLY A 148 -5.05 -13.86 -11.32
C GLY A 148 -4.21 -12.60 -11.32
N GLY A 149 -2.89 -12.76 -11.17
CA GLY A 149 -1.98 -11.64 -11.19
C GLY A 149 -0.51 -12.06 -11.29
N SER A 150 0.36 -11.05 -11.39
CA SER A 150 1.80 -11.21 -11.39
C SER A 150 2.42 -10.32 -10.32
N ILE A 151 3.51 -10.78 -9.74
CA ILE A 151 4.26 -10.03 -8.73
C ILE A 151 5.69 -9.87 -9.24
N LEU A 152 6.14 -8.62 -9.32
CA LEU A 152 7.48 -8.25 -9.75
C LEU A 152 8.16 -7.45 -8.63
N PRO A 153 9.50 -7.43 -8.60
CA PRO A 153 10.21 -6.50 -7.71
C PRO A 153 9.83 -5.06 -8.05
N GLY A 154 9.50 -4.26 -7.04
CA GLY A 154 9.34 -2.82 -7.23
C GLY A 154 10.66 -2.13 -7.60
N PRO A 155 10.63 -0.89 -8.12
CA PRO A 155 11.82 -0.20 -8.59
C PRO A 155 12.93 -0.10 -7.53
N GLN A 156 12.57 0.26 -6.29
CA GLN A 156 13.55 0.37 -5.20
C GLN A 156 14.10 -1.00 -4.77
N CYS A 157 13.27 -2.05 -4.82
CA CYS A 157 13.69 -3.42 -4.54
C CYS A 157 14.69 -3.90 -5.62
N SER A 158 14.40 -3.63 -6.90
CA SER A 158 15.27 -3.96 -8.03
C SER A 158 16.62 -3.26 -7.92
N LEU A 159 16.65 -1.95 -7.60
CA LEU A 159 17.88 -1.21 -7.37
C LEU A 159 18.70 -1.81 -6.21
N SER A 160 18.03 -2.03 -5.08
CA SER A 160 18.68 -2.59 -3.89
C SER A 160 19.26 -3.98 -4.15
N ALA A 161 18.57 -4.80 -4.94
CA ALA A 161 19.06 -6.13 -5.32
C ALA A 161 20.32 -6.03 -6.21
N LEU A 162 20.34 -5.11 -7.18
CA LEU A 162 21.52 -4.90 -8.02
C LEU A 162 22.73 -4.42 -7.20
N VAL A 163 22.53 -3.39 -6.36
CA VAL A 163 23.62 -2.83 -5.54
C VAL A 163 24.17 -3.86 -4.54
N ARG A 164 23.31 -4.68 -3.93
CA ARG A 164 23.73 -5.70 -2.94
C ARG A 164 24.46 -6.88 -3.57
N ASN A 165 24.12 -7.25 -4.81
CA ASN A 165 24.66 -8.45 -5.45
C ASN A 165 25.77 -8.14 -6.45
N THR A 166 26.25 -6.89 -6.53
CA THR A 166 27.36 -6.49 -7.40
C THR A 166 28.38 -5.65 -6.62
N ALA A 167 29.66 -5.82 -6.95
CA ALA A 167 30.75 -5.15 -6.23
C ALA A 167 30.95 -3.67 -6.62
N GLN A 168 30.45 -3.24 -7.79
CA GLN A 168 30.81 -1.94 -8.38
C GLN A 168 29.62 -1.03 -8.67
N LEU A 169 28.38 -1.51 -8.54
CA LEU A 169 27.23 -0.67 -8.79
C LEU A 169 26.97 0.27 -7.61
N PRO A 170 26.92 1.60 -7.87
CA PRO A 170 26.72 2.57 -6.81
C PRO A 170 25.28 2.58 -6.31
N GLN A 171 25.11 3.00 -5.05
CA GLN A 171 23.80 3.40 -4.56
C GLN A 171 23.39 4.69 -5.27
N VAL A 172 22.20 4.68 -5.88
CA VAL A 172 21.63 5.85 -6.56
C VAL A 172 20.23 6.11 -6.00
N GLU A 173 19.77 7.35 -6.09
CA GLU A 173 18.36 7.68 -5.81
C GLU A 173 17.56 7.55 -7.10
N LEU A 174 16.39 6.92 -7.03
CA LEU A 174 15.48 6.81 -8.16
C LEU A 174 14.64 8.09 -8.23
N GLU A 175 14.95 8.93 -9.22
CA GLU A 175 14.11 10.07 -9.58
C GLU A 175 12.88 9.59 -10.37
N ALA A 176 11.81 10.38 -10.36
CA ALA A 176 10.57 10.03 -11.04
C ALA A 176 10.73 9.87 -12.57
N ARG A 177 11.72 10.52 -13.17
CA ARG A 177 11.97 10.47 -14.61
C ARG A 177 13.46 10.39 -14.94
N PRO A 178 13.91 9.32 -15.59
CA PRO A 178 15.29 9.25 -16.11
C PRO A 178 15.55 10.34 -17.15
N ARG A 179 16.74 10.91 -17.11
CA ARG A 179 17.15 11.98 -18.04
C ARG A 179 17.20 11.50 -19.49
N ARG A 180 17.57 10.24 -19.72
CA ARG A 180 17.72 9.62 -21.04
C ARG A 180 17.29 8.15 -20.98
N LEU A 181 16.83 7.62 -22.10
CA LEU A 181 16.54 6.20 -22.24
C LEU A 181 17.82 5.35 -22.15
N LEU A 182 18.90 5.81 -22.77
CA LEU A 182 20.22 5.21 -22.65
C LEU A 182 21.10 6.12 -21.79
N GLY A 183 21.47 5.63 -20.60
CA GLY A 183 22.38 6.34 -19.70
C GLY A 183 23.79 6.45 -20.28
N ALA A 184 24.50 7.52 -19.97
CA ALA A 184 25.88 7.75 -20.39
C ALA A 184 26.91 7.51 -19.25
N ASN A 185 26.45 7.17 -18.07
CA ASN A 185 27.22 6.77 -16.89
C ASN A 185 26.47 5.72 -16.10
N THR A 186 27.13 5.05 -15.16
CA THR A 186 26.55 3.90 -14.41
C THR A 186 25.28 4.29 -13.66
N ALA A 187 25.22 5.47 -13.02
CA ALA A 187 24.05 5.93 -12.28
C ALA A 187 22.86 6.14 -13.21
N ASP A 188 23.03 6.83 -14.34
CA ASP A 188 21.98 7.04 -15.34
C ASP A 188 21.54 5.72 -15.98
N CYS A 189 22.47 4.76 -16.21
CA CYS A 189 22.13 3.43 -16.74
C CYS A 189 21.25 2.64 -15.75
N LEU A 190 21.61 2.64 -14.46
CA LEU A 190 20.81 1.99 -13.42
C LEU A 190 19.42 2.62 -13.32
N HIS A 191 19.36 3.94 -13.24
CA HIS A 191 18.09 4.67 -13.13
C HIS A 191 17.20 4.40 -14.34
N SER A 192 17.74 4.56 -15.55
CA SER A 192 17.00 4.31 -16.79
C SER A 192 16.52 2.86 -16.91
N GLY A 193 17.40 1.89 -16.66
CA GLY A 193 17.07 0.47 -16.76
C GLY A 193 15.97 0.07 -15.80
N ILE A 194 16.05 0.50 -14.55
CA ILE A 194 15.05 0.16 -13.53
C ILE A 194 13.70 0.81 -13.84
N VAL A 195 13.66 2.11 -14.13
CA VAL A 195 12.40 2.83 -14.34
C VAL A 195 11.71 2.38 -15.62
N TYR A 196 12.44 2.34 -16.76
CA TYR A 196 11.81 1.95 -18.02
C TYR A 196 11.48 0.46 -18.09
N LEU A 197 12.32 -0.43 -17.51
CA LEU A 197 12.00 -1.84 -17.47
C LEU A 197 10.73 -2.11 -16.64
N SER A 198 10.55 -1.40 -15.53
CA SER A 198 9.32 -1.49 -14.73
C SER A 198 8.08 -1.03 -15.49
N LEU A 199 8.22 -0.13 -16.49
CA LEU A 199 7.11 0.37 -17.30
C LEU A 199 6.85 -0.43 -18.58
N ILE A 200 7.88 -1.03 -19.18
CA ILE A 200 7.77 -1.76 -20.48
C ILE A 200 6.96 -3.04 -20.35
N HIS A 201 6.95 -3.66 -19.17
CA HIS A 201 6.24 -4.91 -18.94
C HIS A 201 4.82 -4.72 -18.39
N ILE A 202 4.35 -3.48 -18.31
CA ILE A 202 2.99 -3.10 -17.93
C ILE A 202 2.23 -2.65 -19.18
#